data_247051f7739523c9dd529c413f727929
#
_entry.id   247051f7739523c9dd529c413f727929
#
_cell.length_a   1.000
_cell.length_b   1.000
_cell.length_c   1.000
_cell.angle_alpha   90.00
_cell.angle_beta   90.00
_cell.angle_gamma   90.00
#
_symmetry.space_group_name_H-M   'P 1'
#
loop_
_entity.id
_entity.type
_entity.pdbx_description
1 polymer ?
#
loop_
_entity_poly.entity_id
_entity_poly.type
_entity_poly.pdbx_seq_one_letter_code
_entity_poly.pdbx_strand_id
1 'polypeptide(L)'
;ASDAARDQVTSVERHLTAQTRTAYLNASADSHRVAARQQAVKSSEAALAATKAGYDVGTRNIVDVLLAERNVYAAKRDHANSRYDYVINTVKLRAASGQLGEVDIKELNGWLGK
;
A
#
# COMPACT_ATOMS: atom_id res chain seq x y z
N ALA A 1 15.29 -1.47 40.49
CA ALA A 1 16.04 -1.17 39.27
C ALA A 1 15.70 -2.14 38.15
N SER A 2 15.60 -3.47 38.42
CA SER A 2 15.30 -4.48 37.42
C SER A 2 13.87 -4.39 36.88
N ASP A 3 12.91 -3.97 37.69
CA ASP A 3 11.51 -3.86 37.32
C ASP A 3 11.26 -2.71 36.31
N ALA A 4 11.92 -1.56 36.57
CA ALA A 4 11.83 -0.42 35.63
C ALA A 4 12.45 -0.73 34.29
N ALA A 5 13.57 -1.46 34.25
CA ALA A 5 14.20 -1.89 33.01
C ALA A 5 13.29 -2.90 32.22
N ARG A 6 12.65 -3.83 32.93
CA ARG A 6 11.69 -4.75 32.33
C ARG A 6 10.48 -4.03 31.77
N ASP A 7 9.96 -3.03 32.48
CA ASP A 7 8.84 -2.22 32.02
C ASP A 7 9.19 -1.44 30.75
N GLN A 8 10.41 -0.88 30.68
CA GLN A 8 10.88 -0.19 29.48
C GLN A 8 11.01 -1.13 28.28
N VAL A 9 11.58 -2.32 28.47
CA VAL A 9 11.71 -3.32 27.41
C VAL A 9 10.34 -3.77 26.94
N THR A 10 9.40 -4.05 27.84
CA THR A 10 8.03 -4.43 27.51
C THR A 10 7.32 -3.31 26.74
N SER A 11 7.51 -2.05 27.14
CA SER A 11 6.96 -0.89 26.44
C SER A 11 7.48 -0.78 25.01
N VAL A 12 8.80 -0.95 24.82
CA VAL A 12 9.45 -0.90 23.50
C VAL A 12 8.92 -2.05 22.63
N GLU A 13 8.83 -3.27 23.16
CA GLU A 13 8.29 -4.41 22.44
C GLU A 13 6.85 -4.19 21.99
N ARG A 14 6.01 -3.67 22.87
CA ARG A 14 4.61 -3.35 22.54
C ARG A 14 4.54 -2.29 21.45
N HIS A 15 5.37 -1.27 21.52
CA HIS A 15 5.44 -0.21 20.51
C HIS A 15 5.84 -0.76 19.14
N LEU A 16 6.89 -1.59 19.08
CA LEU A 16 7.35 -2.23 17.84
C LEU A 16 6.31 -3.19 17.28
N THR A 17 5.65 -3.97 18.13
CA THR A 17 4.57 -4.88 17.74
C THR A 17 3.39 -4.09 17.14
N ALA A 18 3.02 -2.97 17.76
CA ALA A 18 1.96 -2.10 17.27
C ALA A 18 2.33 -1.47 15.92
N GLN A 19 3.58 -1.02 15.76
CA GLN A 19 4.08 -0.49 14.49
C GLN A 19 4.07 -1.54 13.38
N THR A 20 4.51 -2.76 13.69
CA THR A 20 4.51 -3.88 12.73
C THR A 20 3.10 -4.23 12.31
N ARG A 21 2.16 -4.27 13.25
CA ARG A 21 0.74 -4.54 12.96
C ARG A 21 0.14 -3.45 12.09
N THR A 22 0.41 -2.19 12.39
CA THR A 22 -0.06 -1.05 11.58
C THR A 22 0.50 -1.12 10.17
N ALA A 23 1.79 -1.40 10.02
CA ALA A 23 2.44 -1.55 8.72
C ALA A 23 1.83 -2.71 7.93
N TYR A 24 1.55 -3.85 8.58
CA TYR A 24 0.88 -4.98 7.95
C TYR A 24 -0.52 -4.64 7.46
N LEU A 25 -1.32 -3.96 8.30
CA LEU A 25 -2.67 -3.53 7.93
C LEU A 25 -2.65 -2.54 6.77
N ASN A 26 -1.69 -1.61 6.76
CA ASN A 26 -1.51 -0.65 5.67
C ASN A 26 -1.12 -1.36 4.38
N ALA A 27 -0.21 -2.33 4.43
CA ALA A 27 0.19 -3.10 3.26
C ALA A 27 -0.98 -3.92 2.70
N SER A 28 -1.79 -4.53 3.58
CA SER A 28 -2.98 -5.28 3.17
C SER A 28 -4.02 -4.36 2.51
N ALA A 29 -4.30 -3.19 3.11
CA ALA A 29 -5.22 -2.20 2.54
C ALA A 29 -4.72 -1.68 1.19
N ASP A 30 -3.41 -1.45 1.06
CA ASP A 30 -2.80 -0.97 -0.19
C ASP A 30 -2.87 -2.04 -1.28
N SER A 31 -2.72 -3.32 -0.94
CA SER A 31 -2.90 -4.43 -1.88
C SER A 31 -4.30 -4.43 -2.47
N HIS A 32 -5.32 -4.27 -1.62
CA HIS A 32 -6.72 -4.16 -2.08
C HIS A 32 -6.95 -2.92 -2.93
N ARG A 33 -6.33 -1.80 -2.56
CA ARG A 33 -6.41 -0.55 -3.33
C ARG A 33 -5.80 -0.69 -4.70
N VAL A 34 -4.63 -1.34 -4.82
CA VAL A 34 -3.98 -1.61 -6.11
C VAL A 34 -4.91 -2.41 -7.01
N ALA A 35 -5.53 -3.47 -6.49
CA ALA A 35 -6.48 -4.29 -7.25
C ALA A 35 -7.70 -3.48 -7.71
N ALA A 36 -8.26 -2.63 -6.83
CA ALA A 36 -9.38 -1.77 -7.16
C ALA A 36 -9.01 -0.74 -8.24
N ARG A 37 -7.81 -0.14 -8.14
CA ARG A 37 -7.33 0.83 -9.12
C ARG A 37 -7.04 0.17 -10.46
N GLN A 38 -6.54 -1.07 -10.47
CA GLN A 38 -6.36 -1.85 -11.70
C GLN A 38 -7.70 -2.11 -12.39
N GLN A 39 -8.73 -2.46 -11.63
CA GLN A 39 -10.08 -2.64 -12.16
C GLN A 39 -10.64 -1.34 -12.72
N ALA A 40 -10.38 -0.20 -12.06
CA ALA A 40 -10.79 1.11 -12.54
C ALA A 40 -10.14 1.45 -13.90
N VAL A 41 -8.88 1.06 -14.11
CA VAL A 41 -8.21 1.22 -15.41
C VAL A 41 -8.95 0.42 -16.48
N LYS A 42 -9.25 -0.84 -16.22
CA LYS A 42 -9.99 -1.71 -17.16
C LYS A 42 -11.36 -1.13 -17.50
N SER A 43 -12.09 -0.66 -16.50
CA SER A 43 -13.41 -0.03 -16.67
C SER A 43 -13.34 1.24 -17.52
N SER A 44 -12.34 2.09 -17.28
CA SER A 44 -12.16 3.32 -18.06
C SER A 44 -11.73 3.05 -19.48
N GLU A 45 -10.91 2.02 -19.73
CA GLU A 45 -10.55 1.58 -21.09
C GLU A 45 -11.75 1.04 -21.84
N ALA A 46 -12.60 0.27 -21.17
CA ALA A 46 -13.85 -0.24 -21.78
C ALA A 46 -14.81 0.93 -22.12
N ALA A 47 -14.92 1.90 -21.24
CA ALA A 47 -15.71 3.11 -21.46
C ALA A 47 -15.17 3.93 -22.66
N LEU A 48 -13.84 4.05 -22.76
CA LEU A 48 -13.21 4.72 -23.90
C LEU A 48 -13.52 3.99 -25.22
N ALA A 49 -13.40 2.67 -25.24
CA ALA A 49 -13.70 1.87 -26.42
C ALA A 49 -15.16 2.05 -26.86
N ALA A 50 -16.10 2.02 -25.91
CA ALA A 50 -17.53 2.24 -26.18
C ALA A 50 -17.78 3.65 -26.71
N THR A 51 -17.12 4.66 -26.15
CA THR A 51 -17.24 6.07 -26.57
C THR A 51 -16.70 6.27 -27.98
N LYS A 52 -15.55 5.65 -28.32
CA LYS A 52 -14.99 5.67 -29.68
C LYS A 52 -15.93 5.02 -30.69
N ALA A 53 -16.50 3.89 -30.33
CA ALA A 53 -17.49 3.22 -31.19
C ALA A 53 -18.71 4.11 -31.43
N GLY A 54 -19.19 4.79 -30.38
CA GLY A 54 -20.29 5.76 -30.49
C GLY A 54 -19.93 6.95 -31.36
N TYR A 55 -18.69 7.44 -31.27
CA TYR A 55 -18.19 8.51 -32.13
C TYR A 55 -18.17 8.10 -33.60
N ASP A 56 -17.70 6.88 -33.88
CA ASP A 56 -17.62 6.36 -35.26
C ASP A 56 -19.01 6.23 -35.92
N VAL A 57 -20.04 5.91 -35.15
CA VAL A 57 -21.42 5.81 -35.67
C VAL A 57 -22.22 7.12 -35.48
N GLY A 58 -21.62 8.18 -34.97
CA GLY A 58 -22.23 9.50 -34.85
C GLY A 58 -23.12 9.72 -33.61
N THR A 59 -23.14 8.80 -32.63
CA THR A 59 -23.95 8.93 -31.42
C THR A 59 -23.20 9.68 -30.29
N ARG A 60 -21.88 9.87 -30.46
CA ARG A 60 -21.03 10.61 -29.52
C ARG A 60 -20.22 11.64 -30.28
N ASN A 61 -19.80 12.71 -29.59
CA ASN A 61 -18.95 13.75 -30.18
C ASN A 61 -17.49 13.57 -29.75
N ILE A 62 -16.58 14.35 -30.35
CA ILE A 62 -15.14 14.26 -30.06
C ILE A 62 -14.81 14.66 -28.62
N VAL A 63 -15.59 15.54 -28.01
CA VAL A 63 -15.40 15.95 -26.61
C VAL A 63 -15.62 14.75 -25.69
N ASP A 64 -16.62 13.91 -25.97
CA ASP A 64 -16.88 12.70 -25.21
C ASP A 64 -15.67 11.74 -25.27
N VAL A 65 -15.07 11.59 -26.46
CA VAL A 65 -13.85 10.77 -26.65
C VAL A 65 -12.68 11.33 -25.84
N LEU A 66 -12.46 12.64 -25.91
CA LEU A 66 -11.37 13.30 -25.17
C LEU A 66 -11.54 13.17 -23.67
N LEU A 67 -12.76 13.29 -23.14
CA LEU A 67 -13.05 13.10 -21.74
C LEU A 67 -12.81 11.65 -21.31
N ALA A 68 -13.20 10.67 -22.13
CA ALA A 68 -12.96 9.27 -21.87
C ALA A 68 -11.47 8.94 -21.87
N GLU A 69 -10.68 9.50 -22.78
CA GLU A 69 -9.22 9.38 -22.80
C GLU A 69 -8.60 9.97 -21.54
N ARG A 70 -9.05 11.14 -21.13
CA ARG A 70 -8.58 11.80 -19.89
C ARG A 70 -8.85 10.91 -18.67
N ASN A 71 -10.01 10.27 -18.62
CA ASN A 71 -10.37 9.36 -17.52
C ASN A 71 -9.45 8.12 -17.48
N VAL A 72 -9.05 7.60 -18.63
CA VAL A 72 -8.07 6.49 -18.72
C VAL A 72 -6.72 6.93 -18.16
N TYR A 73 -6.23 8.09 -18.55
CA TYR A 73 -4.96 8.62 -18.02
C TYR A 73 -5.01 8.82 -16.50
N ALA A 74 -6.11 9.38 -15.99
CA ALA A 74 -6.29 9.57 -14.54
C ALA A 74 -6.30 8.23 -13.80
N ALA A 75 -7.01 7.23 -14.33
CA ALA A 75 -7.07 5.90 -13.73
C ALA A 75 -5.69 5.21 -13.72
N LYS A 76 -4.93 5.32 -14.81
CA LYS A 76 -3.56 4.77 -14.90
C LYS A 76 -2.61 5.46 -13.91
N ARG A 77 -2.71 6.77 -13.76
CA ARG A 77 -1.93 7.54 -12.79
C ARG A 77 -2.25 7.08 -11.36
N ASP A 78 -3.53 6.96 -11.03
CA ASP A 78 -3.96 6.53 -9.69
C ASP A 78 -3.50 5.10 -9.40
N HIS A 79 -3.55 4.22 -10.39
CA HIS A 79 -3.03 2.85 -10.27
C HIS A 79 -1.51 2.86 -10.01
N ALA A 80 -0.75 3.65 -10.77
CA ALA A 80 0.70 3.77 -10.57
C ALA A 80 1.03 4.29 -9.17
N ASN A 81 0.31 5.32 -8.70
CA ASN A 81 0.48 5.86 -7.36
C ASN A 81 0.16 4.84 -6.27
N SER A 82 -0.90 4.06 -6.44
CA SER A 82 -1.26 3.02 -5.47
C SER A 82 -0.22 1.90 -5.41
N ARG A 83 0.37 1.52 -6.53
CA ARG A 83 1.48 0.55 -6.57
C ARG A 83 2.71 1.08 -5.84
N TYR A 84 3.04 2.34 -6.05
CA TYR A 84 4.16 3.00 -5.36
C TYR A 84 3.96 3.00 -3.85
N ASP A 85 2.76 3.39 -3.39
CA ASP A 85 2.41 3.38 -1.96
C ASP A 85 2.49 1.98 -1.37
N TYR A 86 2.05 0.97 -2.12
CA TYR A 86 2.15 -0.43 -1.70
C TYR A 86 3.60 -0.86 -1.48
N VAL A 87 4.49 -0.51 -2.41
CA VAL A 87 5.92 -0.83 -2.31
C VAL A 87 6.54 -0.15 -1.09
N ILE A 88 6.26 1.14 -0.88
CA ILE A 88 6.78 1.90 0.26
C ILE A 88 6.31 1.29 1.58
N ASN A 89 5.03 0.97 1.71
CA ASN A 89 4.49 0.40 2.93
C ASN A 89 5.00 -1.03 3.18
N THR A 90 5.27 -1.79 2.12
CA THR A 90 5.91 -3.10 2.23
C THR A 90 7.34 -2.98 2.75
N VAL A 91 8.10 -2.00 2.27
CA VAL A 91 9.46 -1.72 2.76
C VAL A 91 9.43 -1.32 4.23
N LYS A 92 8.48 -0.46 4.62
CA LYS A 92 8.28 -0.07 6.03
C LYS A 92 7.96 -1.27 6.91
N LEU A 93 7.12 -2.18 6.44
CA LEU A 93 6.79 -3.42 7.14
C LEU A 93 8.03 -4.28 7.37
N ARG A 94 8.86 -4.46 6.35
CA ARG A 94 10.11 -5.21 6.45
C ARG A 94 11.08 -4.56 7.42
N ALA A 95 11.20 -3.24 7.39
CA ALA A 95 12.05 -2.49 8.31
C ALA A 95 11.58 -2.66 9.76
N ALA A 96 10.28 -2.56 10.01
CA ALA A 96 9.71 -2.77 11.34
C ALA A 96 9.93 -4.19 11.84
N SER A 97 9.75 -5.20 10.97
CA SER A 97 10.01 -6.60 11.30
C SER A 97 11.49 -6.85 11.60
N GLY A 98 12.38 -6.22 10.85
CA GLY A 98 13.83 -6.29 11.11
C GLY A 98 14.22 -5.69 12.44
N GLN A 99 13.66 -4.53 12.80
CA GLN A 99 13.87 -3.89 14.10
C GLN A 99 13.38 -4.77 15.26
N LEU A 100 12.22 -5.39 15.10
CA LEU A 100 11.68 -6.31 16.09
C LEU A 100 12.60 -7.53 16.27
N GLY A 101 13.13 -8.08 15.19
CA GLY A 101 14.09 -9.17 15.22
C GLY A 101 15.39 -8.80 15.94
N GLU A 102 15.91 -7.58 15.72
CA GLU A 102 17.09 -7.08 16.41
C GLU A 102 16.86 -6.96 17.91
N VAL A 103 15.72 -6.47 18.34
CA VAL A 103 15.36 -6.37 19.77
C VAL A 103 15.30 -7.76 20.39
N ASP A 104 14.73 -8.73 19.74
CA ASP A 104 14.66 -10.12 20.22
C ASP A 104 16.06 -10.74 20.36
N ILE A 105 16.94 -10.51 19.40
CA ILE A 105 18.33 -10.99 19.44
C ILE A 105 19.09 -10.34 20.59
N LYS A 106 18.93 -9.04 20.82
CA LYS A 106 19.55 -8.32 21.94
C LYS A 106 19.08 -8.86 23.28
N GLU A 107 17.79 -9.16 23.43
CA GLU A 107 17.25 -9.77 24.63
C GLU A 107 17.86 -11.15 24.88
N LEU A 108 17.91 -12.00 23.86
CA LEU A 108 18.53 -13.32 23.95
C LEU A 108 20.01 -13.22 24.31
N ASN A 109 20.76 -12.30 23.72
CA ASN A 109 22.17 -12.07 24.04
C ASN A 109 22.34 -11.58 25.49
N GLY A 110 21.45 -10.72 25.97
CA GLY A 110 21.42 -10.27 27.33
C GLY A 110 21.17 -11.42 28.32
N TRP A 111 20.38 -12.39 27.93
CA TRP A 111 20.09 -13.61 28.70
C TRP A 111 21.28 -14.58 28.71
N LEU A 112 21.92 -14.75 27.56
CA LEU A 112 23.01 -15.70 27.40
C LEU A 112 24.37 -15.14 27.84
N GLY A 113 24.51 -13.83 27.92
CA GLY A 113 25.71 -13.14 28.30
C GLY A 113 25.97 -13.10 29.80
N LYS A 114 25.17 -13.76 30.58
CA LYS A 114 25.34 -13.96 32.00
C LYS A 114 25.64 -15.39 32.33
#